data_1e2d7cd96eb8198c889d5f2515e385d6
#
_entry.id   1e2d7cd96eb8198c889d5f2515e385d6
#
_cell.length_a   1.000
_cell.length_b   1.000
_cell.length_c   1.000
_cell.angle_alpha   90.00
_cell.angle_beta   90.00
_cell.angle_gamma   90.00
#
_symmetry.space_group_name_H-M   'P 1'
#
loop_
_entity.id
_entity.type
_entity.pdbx_description
1 polymer ?
#
loop_
_entity_poly.entity_id
_entity_poly.type
_entity_poly.pdbx_seq_one_letter_code
_entity_poly.pdbx_strand_id
1 'polypeptide(L)'
;MELIRGEYNLRPEHRGCVATIGNFDGIHLGHQAVLGQLAEKADELGLPTTVISFEPLPREYFSHGRSATRLARLREKVQALKRYSVDRLLLLHFNEAMAALTAEEFVQQILVDKLGIKHLVIGDDFRFGKGRHGDFEYLTEAGKQHGFQVSNMLPFPFGEERVSSTRIREALIQGDLVTAEKLLGRPYRLSGRVIHGNKLGRKIGFHTA
;
A
#
# COMPACT_ATOMS: atom_id res chain seq x y z
N MET A 1 -4.09 -13.34 -7.54
CA MET A 1 -4.39 -11.95 -7.15
C MET A 1 -5.19 -11.27 -8.23
N GLU A 2 -6.42 -10.87 -7.93
CA GLU A 2 -7.30 -10.04 -8.76
C GLU A 2 -6.99 -8.55 -8.52
N LEU A 3 -6.97 -7.74 -9.58
CA LEU A 3 -6.81 -6.29 -9.50
C LEU A 3 -8.16 -5.62 -9.75
N ILE A 4 -8.74 -5.04 -8.70
CA ILE A 4 -10.02 -4.33 -8.75
C ILE A 4 -9.72 -2.82 -8.77
N ARG A 5 -10.06 -2.14 -9.87
CA ARG A 5 -9.82 -0.70 -10.03
C ARG A 5 -11.07 0.10 -9.75
N GLY A 6 -11.05 0.86 -8.68
CA GLY A 6 -12.21 1.65 -8.20
C GLY A 6 -13.23 0.79 -7.47
N GLU A 7 -13.89 1.43 -6.51
CA GLU A 7 -14.93 0.80 -5.69
C GLU A 7 -16.20 0.42 -6.47
N TYR A 8 -16.41 1.03 -7.63
CA TYR A 8 -17.54 0.73 -8.52
C TYR A 8 -17.42 -0.61 -9.25
N ASN A 9 -16.22 -1.22 -9.25
CA ASN A 9 -15.98 -2.55 -9.80
C ASN A 9 -16.07 -3.67 -8.73
N LEU A 10 -16.38 -3.32 -7.49
CA LEU A 10 -16.67 -4.32 -6.46
C LEU A 10 -17.99 -5.03 -6.75
N ARG A 11 -17.99 -6.34 -6.59
CA ARG A 11 -19.12 -7.25 -6.85
C ARG A 11 -19.48 -7.98 -5.56
N PRO A 12 -20.67 -8.60 -5.47
CA PRO A 12 -21.11 -9.34 -4.27
C PRO A 12 -20.11 -10.40 -3.80
N GLU A 13 -19.44 -11.11 -4.71
CA GLU A 13 -18.42 -12.11 -4.39
C GLU A 13 -17.13 -11.54 -3.78
N HIS A 14 -16.94 -10.22 -3.79
CA HIS A 14 -15.82 -9.57 -3.11
C HIS A 14 -16.09 -9.32 -1.63
N ARG A 15 -17.33 -9.50 -1.17
CA ARG A 15 -17.68 -9.32 0.24
C ARG A 15 -17.16 -10.47 1.10
N GLY A 16 -16.84 -10.15 2.36
CA GLY A 16 -16.29 -11.11 3.30
C GLY A 16 -14.82 -11.39 3.07
N CYS A 17 -13.95 -10.53 3.61
CA CYS A 17 -12.49 -10.68 3.47
C CYS A 17 -11.76 -10.24 4.73
N VAL A 18 -10.50 -10.63 4.80
CA VAL A 18 -9.51 -10.00 5.69
C VAL A 18 -8.78 -8.91 4.90
N ALA A 19 -8.78 -7.70 5.42
CA ALA A 19 -8.27 -6.55 4.69
C ALA A 19 -7.09 -5.86 5.37
N THR A 20 -6.30 -5.18 4.59
CA THR A 20 -5.33 -4.18 5.06
C THR A 20 -5.41 -2.93 4.19
N ILE A 21 -5.08 -1.78 4.74
CA ILE A 21 -5.11 -0.49 4.04
C ILE A 21 -3.75 0.16 4.09
N GLY A 22 -3.24 0.61 2.95
CA GLY A 22 -1.97 1.33 2.93
C GLY A 22 -1.50 1.74 1.55
N ASN A 23 -0.49 2.57 1.53
CA ASN A 23 0.13 3.00 0.28
C ASN A 23 0.98 1.92 -0.38
N PHE A 24 1.56 1.02 0.39
CA PHE A 24 2.43 -0.08 -0.05
C PHE A 24 3.50 0.37 -1.05
N ASP A 25 4.07 1.57 -0.83
CA ASP A 25 5.11 2.11 -1.69
C ASP A 25 6.46 1.47 -1.37
N GLY A 26 6.98 0.70 -2.32
CA GLY A 26 8.21 -0.06 -2.18
C GLY A 26 8.06 -1.44 -1.53
N ILE A 27 6.96 -1.75 -0.84
CA ILE A 27 6.72 -3.02 -0.11
C ILE A 27 7.96 -3.44 0.70
N HIS A 28 8.35 -2.56 1.62
CA HIS A 28 9.46 -2.74 2.55
C HIS A 28 9.14 -3.76 3.65
N LEU A 29 10.12 -4.14 4.47
CA LEU A 29 9.96 -5.15 5.51
C LEU A 29 8.76 -4.91 6.44
N GLY A 30 8.46 -3.66 6.82
CA GLY A 30 7.26 -3.34 7.58
C GLY A 30 5.96 -3.67 6.83
N HIS A 31 5.89 -3.39 5.53
CA HIS A 31 4.74 -3.81 4.72
C HIS A 31 4.65 -5.33 4.58
N GLN A 32 5.79 -6.02 4.45
CA GLN A 32 5.84 -7.48 4.35
C GLN A 32 5.33 -8.14 5.64
N ALA A 33 5.67 -7.58 6.79
CA ALA A 33 5.15 -8.05 8.09
C ALA A 33 3.62 -7.90 8.19
N VAL A 34 3.06 -6.75 7.76
CA VAL A 34 1.61 -6.55 7.68
C VAL A 34 0.96 -7.58 6.75
N LEU A 35 1.56 -7.84 5.59
CA LEU A 35 1.04 -8.84 4.63
C LEU A 35 1.13 -10.27 5.17
N GLY A 36 2.16 -10.61 5.95
CA GLY A 36 2.27 -11.88 6.66
C GLY A 36 1.12 -12.08 7.65
N GLN A 37 0.88 -11.10 8.52
CA GLN A 37 -0.22 -11.14 9.48
C GLN A 37 -1.60 -11.17 8.79
N LEU A 38 -1.74 -10.46 7.65
CA LEU A 38 -2.94 -10.51 6.82
C LEU A 38 -3.22 -11.93 6.34
N ALA A 39 -2.20 -12.62 5.81
CA ALA A 39 -2.32 -14.00 5.33
C ALA A 39 -2.65 -14.98 6.45
N GLU A 40 -1.96 -14.89 7.59
CA GLU A 40 -2.22 -15.73 8.77
C GLU A 40 -3.68 -15.58 9.23
N LYS A 41 -4.16 -14.34 9.34
CA LYS A 41 -5.53 -14.09 9.77
C LYS A 41 -6.57 -14.55 8.75
N ALA A 42 -6.25 -14.44 7.46
CA ALA A 42 -7.11 -14.93 6.38
C ALA A 42 -7.22 -16.46 6.42
N ASP A 43 -6.12 -17.17 6.64
CA ASP A 43 -6.10 -18.64 6.78
C ASP A 43 -6.90 -19.09 8.01
N GLU A 44 -6.75 -18.41 9.18
CA GLU A 44 -7.52 -18.71 10.38
C GLU A 44 -9.04 -18.58 10.15
N LEU A 45 -9.47 -17.60 9.37
CA LEU A 45 -10.88 -17.32 9.13
C LEU A 45 -11.44 -18.01 7.87
N GLY A 46 -10.59 -18.65 7.07
CA GLY A 46 -10.98 -19.22 5.78
C GLY A 46 -11.48 -18.18 4.78
N LEU A 47 -10.94 -16.96 4.82
CA LEU A 47 -11.38 -15.82 4.02
C LEU A 47 -10.27 -15.33 3.08
N PRO A 48 -10.64 -14.71 1.94
CA PRO A 48 -9.64 -14.13 1.04
C PRO A 48 -9.00 -12.87 1.63
N THR A 49 -7.74 -12.66 1.27
CA THR A 49 -6.99 -11.46 1.59
C THR A 49 -7.31 -10.33 0.61
N THR A 50 -7.48 -9.11 1.14
CA THR A 50 -7.69 -7.91 0.33
C THR A 50 -6.76 -6.78 0.77
N VAL A 51 -5.89 -6.34 -0.13
CA VAL A 51 -5.10 -5.11 0.06
C VAL A 51 -5.85 -3.94 -0.55
N ILE A 52 -6.11 -2.91 0.25
CA ILE A 52 -6.71 -1.65 -0.20
C ILE A 52 -5.58 -0.63 -0.35
N SER A 53 -5.44 -0.07 -1.55
CA SER A 53 -4.43 0.96 -1.84
C SER A 53 -5.05 2.06 -2.72
N PHE A 54 -4.29 3.13 -2.96
CA PHE A 54 -4.78 4.33 -3.63
C PHE A 54 -3.96 4.65 -4.87
N GLU A 55 -4.62 5.21 -5.89
CA GLU A 55 -3.97 5.72 -7.09
C GLU A 55 -4.72 6.97 -7.60
N PRO A 56 -4.07 8.17 -7.66
CA PRO A 56 -2.72 8.43 -7.16
C PRO A 56 -2.57 8.20 -5.64
N LEU A 57 -1.35 8.20 -5.13
CA LEU A 57 -1.14 8.13 -3.68
C LEU A 57 -1.68 9.41 -3.01
N PRO A 58 -2.27 9.33 -1.80
CA PRO A 58 -2.79 10.52 -1.11
C PRO A 58 -1.80 11.68 -1.03
N ARG A 59 -0.53 11.38 -0.73
CA ARG A 59 0.54 12.39 -0.70
C ARG A 59 0.75 13.10 -2.04
N GLU A 60 0.59 12.40 -3.16
CA GLU A 60 0.74 12.98 -4.50
C GLU A 60 -0.42 13.90 -4.83
N TYR A 61 -1.63 13.49 -4.46
CA TYR A 61 -2.82 14.31 -4.60
C TYR A 61 -2.67 15.64 -3.85
N PHE A 62 -2.34 15.60 -2.55
CA PHE A 62 -2.23 16.81 -1.72
C PHE A 62 -1.02 17.68 -2.03
N SER A 63 0.06 17.11 -2.58
CA SER A 63 1.29 17.86 -2.91
C SER A 63 1.24 18.58 -4.25
N HIS A 64 0.17 18.40 -5.03
CA HIS A 64 0.04 18.98 -6.38
C HIS A 64 1.27 18.71 -7.25
N GLY A 65 1.79 17.48 -7.22
CA GLY A 65 2.94 17.06 -8.03
C GLY A 65 4.32 17.36 -7.42
N ARG A 66 4.40 17.95 -6.22
CA ARG A 66 5.64 18.21 -5.49
C ARG A 66 6.00 17.10 -4.50
N SER A 67 5.35 15.94 -4.57
CA SER A 67 5.56 14.87 -3.61
C SER A 67 6.90 14.18 -3.78
N ALA A 68 7.35 13.54 -2.71
CA ALA A 68 8.52 12.67 -2.77
C ALA A 68 8.31 11.55 -3.81
N THR A 69 9.38 11.23 -4.55
CA THR A 69 9.39 10.20 -5.59
C THR A 69 8.86 8.86 -5.07
N ARG A 70 8.08 8.16 -5.90
CA ARG A 70 7.64 6.80 -5.62
C ARG A 70 8.83 5.85 -5.54
N LEU A 71 8.79 4.92 -4.59
CA LEU A 71 9.75 3.82 -4.53
C LEU A 71 9.43 2.73 -5.57
N ALA A 72 8.15 2.59 -5.92
CA ALA A 72 7.70 1.60 -6.89
C ALA A 72 6.56 2.16 -7.75
N ARG A 73 6.60 1.91 -9.06
CA ARG A 73 5.48 2.18 -9.96
C ARG A 73 4.33 1.22 -9.66
N LEU A 74 3.11 1.57 -10.07
CA LEU A 74 1.93 0.71 -9.87
C LEU A 74 2.15 -0.72 -10.38
N ARG A 75 2.74 -0.89 -11.55
CA ARG A 75 3.05 -2.22 -12.12
C ARG A 75 3.97 -3.04 -11.20
N GLU A 76 4.98 -2.41 -10.64
CA GLU A 76 5.94 -3.04 -9.73
C GLU A 76 5.27 -3.40 -8.40
N LYS A 77 4.41 -2.50 -7.87
CA LYS A 77 3.59 -2.78 -6.69
C LYS A 77 2.70 -4.01 -6.90
N VAL A 78 1.96 -4.06 -8.00
CA VAL A 78 1.10 -5.21 -8.37
C VAL A 78 1.91 -6.50 -8.46
N GLN A 79 3.08 -6.47 -9.12
CA GLN A 79 3.94 -7.65 -9.24
C GLN A 79 4.52 -8.10 -7.89
N ALA A 80 4.87 -7.16 -7.02
CA ALA A 80 5.40 -7.47 -5.71
C ALA A 80 4.31 -8.06 -4.79
N LEU A 81 3.11 -7.47 -4.72
CA LEU A 81 1.99 -7.98 -3.91
C LEU A 81 1.60 -9.41 -4.27
N LYS A 82 1.70 -9.81 -5.54
CA LYS A 82 1.44 -11.20 -5.98
C LYS A 82 2.30 -12.25 -5.27
N ARG A 83 3.43 -11.86 -4.68
CA ARG A 83 4.37 -12.76 -3.99
C ARG A 83 4.04 -12.98 -2.53
N TYR A 84 3.05 -12.24 -1.98
CA TYR A 84 2.70 -12.22 -0.56
C TYR A 84 1.30 -12.76 -0.27
N SER A 85 0.86 -13.79 -1.00
CA SER A 85 -0.45 -14.44 -0.78
C SER A 85 -1.63 -13.45 -0.75
N VAL A 86 -1.56 -12.40 -1.54
CA VAL A 86 -2.66 -11.44 -1.70
C VAL A 86 -3.61 -11.94 -2.78
N ASP A 87 -4.88 -12.16 -2.42
CA ASP A 87 -5.90 -12.61 -3.36
C ASP A 87 -6.45 -11.44 -4.17
N ARG A 88 -6.65 -10.28 -3.54
CA ARG A 88 -7.27 -9.11 -4.16
C ARG A 88 -6.52 -7.83 -3.83
N LEU A 89 -6.30 -6.99 -4.84
CA LEU A 89 -5.84 -5.62 -4.70
C LEU A 89 -6.96 -4.68 -5.14
N LEU A 90 -7.61 -4.03 -4.16
CA LEU A 90 -8.54 -2.94 -4.43
C LEU A 90 -7.76 -1.64 -4.55
N LEU A 91 -7.77 -1.06 -5.74
CA LEU A 91 -7.09 0.20 -6.04
C LEU A 91 -8.13 1.32 -6.13
N LEU A 92 -8.30 2.06 -5.04
CA LEU A 92 -9.22 3.18 -4.97
C LEU A 92 -8.66 4.40 -5.68
N HIS A 93 -9.51 5.10 -6.42
CA HIS A 93 -9.13 6.38 -7.03
C HIS A 93 -9.12 7.48 -5.97
N PHE A 94 -7.92 8.05 -5.69
CA PHE A 94 -7.80 9.13 -4.72
C PHE A 94 -8.03 10.47 -5.42
N ASN A 95 -9.24 10.98 -5.28
CA ASN A 95 -9.72 12.24 -5.85
C ASN A 95 -10.36 13.12 -4.75
N GLU A 96 -10.96 14.24 -5.14
CA GLU A 96 -11.62 15.14 -4.23
C GLU A 96 -12.73 14.47 -3.41
N ALA A 97 -13.56 13.64 -4.04
CA ALA A 97 -14.63 12.92 -3.35
C ALA A 97 -14.05 11.94 -2.29
N MET A 98 -13.01 11.16 -2.64
CA MET A 98 -12.34 10.27 -1.69
C MET A 98 -11.65 11.03 -0.56
N ALA A 99 -11.02 12.18 -0.86
CA ALA A 99 -10.35 13.02 0.13
C ALA A 99 -11.33 13.72 1.08
N ALA A 100 -12.57 13.93 0.65
CA ALA A 100 -13.62 14.55 1.44
C ALA A 100 -14.32 13.59 2.41
N LEU A 101 -14.22 12.27 2.19
CA LEU A 101 -14.86 11.29 3.07
C LEU A 101 -14.34 11.42 4.51
N THR A 102 -15.28 11.51 5.44
CA THR A 102 -14.96 11.38 6.88
C THR A 102 -14.48 9.97 7.19
N ALA A 103 -13.94 9.76 8.39
CA ALA A 103 -13.55 8.42 8.83
C ALA A 103 -14.78 7.49 8.88
N GLU A 104 -15.92 7.98 9.35
CA GLU A 104 -17.18 7.25 9.40
C GLU A 104 -17.68 6.85 8.02
N GLU A 105 -17.74 7.79 7.08
CA GLU A 105 -18.18 7.53 5.71
C GLU A 105 -17.26 6.52 5.00
N PHE A 106 -15.95 6.59 5.20
CA PHE A 106 -15.01 5.64 4.64
C PHE A 106 -15.25 4.23 5.21
N VAL A 107 -15.40 4.10 6.53
CA VAL A 107 -15.70 2.80 7.17
C VAL A 107 -17.03 2.26 6.65
N GLN A 108 -18.10 3.04 6.70
CA GLN A 108 -19.42 2.59 6.30
C GLN A 108 -19.45 2.19 4.82
N GLN A 109 -19.05 3.09 3.93
CA GLN A 109 -19.23 2.89 2.49
C GLN A 109 -18.25 1.85 1.91
N ILE A 110 -16.97 1.87 2.34
CA ILE A 110 -15.95 1.03 1.72
C ILE A 110 -15.77 -0.28 2.49
N LEU A 111 -15.58 -0.21 3.81
CA LEU A 111 -15.21 -1.40 4.58
C LEU A 111 -16.43 -2.27 4.89
N VAL A 112 -17.56 -1.66 5.24
CA VAL A 112 -18.78 -2.35 5.66
C VAL A 112 -19.66 -2.68 4.46
N ASP A 113 -20.16 -1.67 3.75
CA ASP A 113 -21.19 -1.88 2.72
C ASP A 113 -20.62 -2.59 1.49
N LYS A 114 -19.47 -2.17 1.00
CA LYS A 114 -18.89 -2.73 -0.23
C LYS A 114 -18.07 -3.99 0.01
N LEU A 115 -17.14 -3.98 0.96
CA LEU A 115 -16.23 -5.12 1.21
C LEU A 115 -16.79 -6.11 2.26
N GLY A 116 -17.61 -5.64 3.21
CA GLY A 116 -18.11 -6.48 4.31
C GLY A 116 -16.97 -7.17 5.04
N ILE A 117 -15.92 -6.42 5.36
CA ILE A 117 -14.71 -6.98 5.97
C ILE A 117 -15.04 -7.72 7.26
N LYS A 118 -14.29 -8.76 7.58
CA LYS A 118 -14.39 -9.51 8.83
C LYS A 118 -13.22 -9.23 9.77
N HIS A 119 -12.09 -8.90 9.20
CA HIS A 119 -10.90 -8.50 9.96
C HIS A 119 -10.11 -7.45 9.19
N LEU A 120 -9.56 -6.48 9.91
CA LEU A 120 -8.70 -5.42 9.38
C LEU A 120 -7.35 -5.45 10.08
N VAL A 121 -6.27 -5.58 9.31
CA VAL A 121 -4.89 -5.49 9.79
C VAL A 121 -4.31 -4.14 9.36
N ILE A 122 -3.84 -3.32 10.30
CA ILE A 122 -3.26 -2.01 9.99
C ILE A 122 -1.95 -1.78 10.72
N GLY A 123 -1.13 -0.87 10.23
CA GLY A 123 0.06 -0.39 10.95
C GLY A 123 -0.31 0.61 12.06
N ASP A 124 0.54 0.74 13.04
CA ASP A 124 0.38 1.60 14.24
C ASP A 124 0.22 3.10 13.94
N ASP A 125 0.79 3.58 12.84
CA ASP A 125 0.72 4.98 12.39
C ASP A 125 -0.39 5.24 11.37
N PHE A 126 -1.24 4.26 11.13
CA PHE A 126 -2.30 4.41 10.12
C PHE A 126 -3.27 5.53 10.51
N ARG A 127 -3.50 6.44 9.57
CA ARG A 127 -4.46 7.54 9.70
C ARG A 127 -5.24 7.68 8.40
N PHE A 128 -6.54 7.90 8.48
CA PHE A 128 -7.42 7.97 7.33
C PHE A 128 -8.58 8.95 7.54
N GLY A 129 -9.40 9.12 6.50
CA GLY A 129 -10.52 10.05 6.49
C GLY A 129 -10.09 11.50 6.38
N LYS A 130 -11.05 12.38 6.16
CA LYS A 130 -10.84 13.83 6.07
C LYS A 130 -10.14 14.34 7.33
N GLY A 131 -9.07 15.13 7.15
CA GLY A 131 -8.28 15.64 8.27
C GLY A 131 -7.48 14.58 9.04
N ARG A 132 -7.44 13.31 8.57
CA ARG A 132 -6.74 12.20 9.24
C ARG A 132 -7.26 11.89 10.64
N HIS A 133 -8.56 12.10 10.88
CA HIS A 133 -9.18 11.88 12.18
C HIS A 133 -9.38 10.40 12.53
N GLY A 134 -9.44 9.52 11.53
CA GLY A 134 -9.52 8.07 11.74
C GLY A 134 -8.16 7.48 12.11
N ASP A 135 -8.13 6.60 13.11
CA ASP A 135 -6.96 5.87 13.60
C ASP A 135 -7.32 4.45 14.04
N PHE A 136 -6.40 3.78 14.75
CA PHE A 136 -6.59 2.43 15.25
C PHE A 136 -7.74 2.36 16.27
N GLU A 137 -7.82 3.30 17.20
CA GLU A 137 -8.86 3.33 18.25
C GLU A 137 -10.23 3.53 17.62
N TYR A 138 -10.33 4.48 16.67
CA TYR A 138 -11.54 4.70 15.89
C TYR A 138 -12.01 3.43 15.16
N LEU A 139 -11.08 2.74 14.46
CA LEU A 139 -11.40 1.51 13.74
C LEU A 139 -11.81 0.37 14.67
N THR A 140 -11.20 0.29 15.85
CA THR A 140 -11.54 -0.73 16.85
C THR A 140 -12.98 -0.52 17.36
N GLU A 141 -13.37 0.71 17.62
CA GLU A 141 -14.74 1.01 18.04
C GLU A 141 -15.76 0.79 16.92
N ALA A 142 -15.43 1.26 15.70
CA ALA A 142 -16.25 0.97 14.53
C ALA A 142 -16.38 -0.55 14.27
N GLY A 143 -15.31 -1.32 14.51
CA GLY A 143 -15.34 -2.77 14.38
C GLY A 143 -16.35 -3.44 15.33
N LYS A 144 -16.45 -2.97 16.57
CA LYS A 144 -17.48 -3.45 17.53
C LYS A 144 -18.89 -3.16 17.04
N GLN A 145 -19.11 -1.97 16.45
CA GLN A 145 -20.42 -1.55 15.97
C GLN A 145 -20.84 -2.30 14.69
N HIS A 146 -19.90 -2.57 13.78
CA HIS A 146 -20.18 -3.13 12.46
C HIS A 146 -19.84 -4.62 12.31
N GLY A 147 -19.34 -5.27 13.36
CA GLY A 147 -19.08 -6.71 13.38
C GLY A 147 -17.81 -7.14 12.63
N PHE A 148 -16.74 -6.36 12.69
CA PHE A 148 -15.40 -6.74 12.23
C PHE A 148 -14.34 -6.51 13.32
N GLN A 149 -13.27 -7.28 13.26
CA GLN A 149 -12.16 -7.15 14.19
C GLN A 149 -11.04 -6.29 13.60
N VAL A 150 -10.23 -5.67 14.47
CA VAL A 150 -9.06 -4.90 14.06
C VAL A 150 -7.83 -5.36 14.82
N SER A 151 -6.74 -5.62 14.12
CA SER A 151 -5.44 -5.87 14.72
C SER A 151 -4.42 -4.82 14.28
N ASN A 152 -3.60 -4.42 15.25
CA ASN A 152 -2.51 -3.49 15.00
C ASN A 152 -1.22 -4.26 14.80
N MET A 153 -0.49 -3.95 13.75
CA MET A 153 0.87 -4.42 13.58
C MET A 153 1.83 -3.49 14.32
N LEU A 154 2.53 -4.02 15.31
CA LEU A 154 3.61 -3.29 15.97
C LEU A 154 4.68 -2.90 14.94
N PRO A 155 5.38 -1.77 15.17
CA PRO A 155 6.45 -1.35 14.30
C PRO A 155 7.45 -2.48 14.07
N PHE A 156 7.79 -2.75 12.80
CA PHE A 156 8.86 -3.70 12.49
C PHE A 156 10.20 -2.99 12.72
N PRO A 157 10.94 -3.33 13.81
CA PRO A 157 12.19 -2.68 14.13
C PRO A 157 13.28 -3.13 13.14
N PHE A 158 14.13 -2.20 12.72
CA PHE A 158 15.39 -2.50 12.07
C PHE A 158 16.49 -1.72 12.78
N GLY A 159 17.19 -2.38 13.69
CA GLY A 159 18.04 -1.72 14.67
C GLY A 159 17.19 -0.90 15.65
N GLU A 160 17.61 0.32 15.96
CA GLU A 160 16.88 1.24 16.84
C GLU A 160 15.78 2.04 16.13
N GLU A 161 15.70 1.96 14.81
CA GLU A 161 14.81 2.78 14.00
C GLU A 161 13.77 1.96 13.24
N ARG A 162 12.64 2.60 12.98
CA ARG A 162 11.52 2.02 12.23
C ARG A 162 11.81 1.93 10.74
N VAL A 163 11.37 0.83 10.10
CA VAL A 163 11.36 0.70 8.64
C VAL A 163 10.22 1.55 8.05
N SER A 164 10.56 2.48 7.16
CA SER A 164 9.58 3.34 6.48
C SER A 164 9.98 3.67 5.05
N SER A 165 8.98 4.00 4.21
CA SER A 165 9.25 4.48 2.84
C SER A 165 10.05 5.79 2.81
N THR A 166 9.93 6.63 3.83
CA THR A 166 10.70 7.89 3.94
C THR A 166 12.18 7.59 4.09
N ARG A 167 12.53 6.74 5.04
CA ARG A 167 13.92 6.35 5.29
C ARG A 167 14.57 5.68 4.07
N ILE A 168 13.81 4.86 3.34
CA ILE A 168 14.32 4.26 2.09
C ILE A 168 14.62 5.33 1.05
N ARG A 169 13.77 6.36 0.91
CA ARG A 169 14.03 7.47 -0.02
C ARG A 169 15.27 8.25 0.36
N GLU A 170 15.44 8.52 1.64
CA GLU A 170 16.63 9.21 2.17
C GLU A 170 17.90 8.42 1.84
N ALA A 171 17.92 7.12 2.10
CA ALA A 171 19.03 6.24 1.74
C ALA A 171 19.33 6.28 0.21
N LEU A 172 18.30 6.20 -0.62
CA LEU A 172 18.46 6.26 -2.08
C LEU A 172 18.96 7.63 -2.57
N ILE A 173 18.52 8.74 -1.97
CA ILE A 173 19.00 10.09 -2.29
C ILE A 173 20.48 10.24 -1.94
N GLN A 174 20.93 9.63 -0.86
CA GLN A 174 22.33 9.62 -0.42
C GLN A 174 23.20 8.60 -1.18
N GLY A 175 22.60 7.78 -2.05
CA GLY A 175 23.29 6.69 -2.75
C GLY A 175 23.60 5.48 -1.87
N ASP A 176 23.04 5.41 -0.67
CA ASP A 176 23.21 4.26 0.25
C ASP A 176 22.27 3.11 -0.15
N LEU A 177 22.69 2.37 -1.17
CA LEU A 177 21.95 1.21 -1.69
C LEU A 177 21.95 0.05 -0.67
N VAL A 178 22.96 -0.04 0.19
CA VAL A 178 23.06 -1.10 1.20
C VAL A 178 21.95 -0.94 2.25
N THR A 179 21.78 0.26 2.78
CA THR A 179 20.68 0.55 3.72
C THR A 179 19.32 0.41 3.04
N ALA A 180 19.16 0.90 1.81
CA ALA A 180 17.93 0.75 1.06
C ALA A 180 17.55 -0.73 0.87
N GLU A 181 18.51 -1.59 0.49
CA GLU A 181 18.31 -3.03 0.34
C GLU A 181 17.89 -3.70 1.65
N LYS A 182 18.59 -3.38 2.75
CA LYS A 182 18.25 -3.90 4.08
C LYS A 182 16.82 -3.55 4.49
N LEU A 183 16.40 -2.30 4.30
CA LEU A 183 15.04 -1.84 4.65
C LEU A 183 13.97 -2.44 3.74
N LEU A 184 14.29 -2.68 2.46
CA LEU A 184 13.41 -3.33 1.49
C LEU A 184 13.36 -4.85 1.63
N GLY A 185 14.37 -5.48 2.25
CA GLY A 185 14.57 -6.93 2.25
C GLY A 185 14.95 -7.49 0.88
N ARG A 186 15.36 -6.64 -0.06
CA ARG A 186 15.79 -6.99 -1.43
C ARG A 186 16.49 -5.81 -2.10
N PRO A 187 17.31 -6.05 -3.13
CA PRO A 187 17.89 -4.97 -3.93
C PRO A 187 16.83 -4.03 -4.49
N TYR A 188 17.12 -2.74 -4.46
CA TYR A 188 16.26 -1.75 -5.10
C TYR A 188 16.25 -1.96 -6.62
N ARG A 189 15.08 -1.93 -7.23
CA ARG A 189 14.89 -2.19 -8.66
C ARG A 189 14.07 -1.09 -9.31
N LEU A 190 14.50 -0.71 -10.50
CA LEU A 190 13.74 0.10 -11.44
C LEU A 190 13.42 -0.74 -12.67
N SER A 191 12.18 -0.73 -13.10
CA SER A 191 11.77 -1.37 -14.34
C SER A 191 11.27 -0.33 -15.34
N GLY A 192 11.53 -0.54 -16.62
CA GLY A 192 11.12 0.36 -17.67
C GLY A 192 11.20 -0.29 -19.04
N ARG A 193 10.68 0.40 -20.03
CA ARG A 193 10.84 0.02 -21.43
C ARG A 193 12.06 0.75 -21.98
N VAL A 194 12.95 0.02 -22.63
CA VAL A 194 14.05 0.64 -23.39
C VAL A 194 13.45 1.31 -24.61
N ILE A 195 13.71 2.61 -24.76
CA ILE A 195 13.31 3.40 -25.91
C ILE A 195 14.54 3.99 -26.59
N HIS A 196 14.42 4.31 -27.86
CA HIS A 196 15.50 5.01 -28.58
C HIS A 196 15.67 6.42 -28.00
N GLY A 197 16.88 6.70 -27.47
CA GLY A 197 17.29 8.03 -27.06
C GLY A 197 17.96 8.81 -28.22
N ASN A 198 18.69 9.86 -27.87
CA ASN A 198 19.39 10.73 -28.82
C ASN A 198 20.62 10.09 -29.53
N LYS A 199 20.88 8.82 -29.27
CA LYS A 199 21.98 8.01 -29.84
C LYS A 199 23.36 8.67 -29.67
N LEU A 200 23.57 9.46 -28.60
CA LEU A 200 24.82 10.22 -28.37
C LEU A 200 26.03 9.28 -28.24
N GLY A 201 25.89 8.17 -27.55
CA GLY A 201 26.96 7.17 -27.44
C GLY A 201 27.43 6.67 -28.80
N ARG A 202 26.52 6.46 -29.75
CA ARG A 202 26.87 6.04 -31.12
C ARG A 202 27.70 7.09 -31.85
N LYS A 203 27.48 8.40 -31.56
CA LYS A 203 28.26 9.49 -32.15
C LYS A 203 29.70 9.57 -31.65
N ILE A 204 29.98 9.02 -30.48
CA ILE A 204 31.31 8.96 -29.84
C ILE A 204 31.89 7.55 -29.80
N GLY A 205 31.34 6.62 -30.59
CA GLY A 205 31.86 5.27 -30.74
C GLY A 205 31.41 4.24 -29.68
N PHE A 206 30.49 4.61 -28.75
CA PHE A 206 29.97 3.70 -27.74
C PHE A 206 28.50 3.37 -28.00
N HIS A 207 28.14 2.09 -27.94
CA HIS A 207 26.75 1.64 -28.00
C HIS A 207 26.16 1.59 -26.59
N THR A 208 25.22 2.50 -26.30
CA THR A 208 24.45 2.51 -25.05
C THR A 208 23.01 2.08 -25.32
N ALA A 209 22.42 1.32 -24.36
CA ALA A 209 21.01 0.95 -24.40
C ALA A 209 20.12 2.18 -24.17
#